data_9a679646cb1f2afa1de5ccf0b59e16bb
#
_entry.id   9a679646cb1f2afa1de5ccf0b59e16bb
#
_cell.length_a   1.000
_cell.length_b   1.000
_cell.length_c   1.000
_cell.angle_alpha   90.00
_cell.angle_beta   90.00
_cell.angle_gamma   90.00
#
_symmetry.space_group_name_H-M   'P 1'
#
loop_
_entity.id
_entity.type
_entity.pdbx_description
1 polymer ?
#
loop_
_entity_poly.entity_id
_entity_poly.type
_entity_poly.pdbx_seq_one_letter_code
_entity_poly.pdbx_strand_id
1 'polypeptide(L)'
;MQLGMVGLGRMGNGLVRRLQVAGHQCVGYDRNAEAVIDIVEAGASGAASIEELVGQMVAPRAVWVMVPAAFAGSVVREVAALLEPGDIVIDGGNSNWRDDVDLAEELAPTGVHFVDIGTS
;
A
#
# COMPACT_ATOMS: atom_id res chain seq x y z
N MET A 1 -7.18 -9.51 -9.92
CA MET A 1 -7.30 -8.81 -8.62
C MET A 1 -6.61 -7.47 -8.72
N GLN A 2 -7.16 -6.46 -8.08
CA GLN A 2 -6.60 -5.12 -8.07
C GLN A 2 -5.90 -4.85 -6.73
N LEU A 3 -4.68 -4.33 -6.79
CA LEU A 3 -3.86 -4.08 -5.61
C LEU A 3 -3.28 -2.67 -5.65
N GLY A 4 -3.31 -1.98 -4.52
CA GLY A 4 -2.65 -0.69 -4.38
C GLY A 4 -1.27 -0.87 -3.76
N MET A 5 -0.29 -0.11 -4.21
CA MET A 5 1.07 -0.14 -3.69
C MET A 5 1.52 1.26 -3.36
N VAL A 6 1.71 1.54 -2.08
CA VAL A 6 2.27 2.81 -1.61
C VAL A 6 3.73 2.58 -1.23
N GLY A 7 4.62 3.25 -1.93
CA GLY A 7 6.04 3.02 -1.81
C GLY A 7 6.55 2.15 -2.95
N LEU A 8 7.29 2.76 -3.86
CA LEU A 8 7.79 2.12 -5.07
C LEU A 8 9.32 2.08 -5.10
N GLY A 9 9.91 1.89 -3.93
CA GLY A 9 11.33 1.60 -3.84
C GLY A 9 11.59 0.22 -4.45
N ARG A 10 12.80 -0.29 -4.25
CA ARG A 10 13.23 -1.54 -4.87
C ARG A 10 12.25 -2.69 -4.67
N MET A 11 11.75 -2.88 -3.44
CA MET A 11 10.84 -3.98 -3.12
C MET A 11 9.44 -3.74 -3.68
N GLY A 12 8.91 -2.54 -3.49
CA GLY A 12 7.58 -2.21 -3.99
C GLY A 12 7.51 -2.27 -5.51
N ASN A 13 8.52 -1.75 -6.18
CA ASN A 13 8.63 -1.84 -7.64
C ASN A 13 8.67 -3.30 -8.11
N GLY A 14 9.49 -4.12 -7.45
CA GLY A 14 9.61 -5.53 -7.79
C GLY A 14 8.32 -6.30 -7.61
N LEU A 15 7.58 -6.01 -6.54
CA LEU A 15 6.27 -6.63 -6.29
C LEU A 15 5.26 -6.26 -7.36
N VAL A 16 5.18 -4.97 -7.70
CA VAL A 16 4.25 -4.50 -8.76
C VAL A 16 4.53 -5.24 -10.06
N ARG A 17 5.79 -5.34 -10.45
CA ARG A 17 6.16 -6.02 -11.70
C ARG A 17 5.77 -7.48 -11.69
N ARG A 18 6.01 -8.18 -10.58
CA ARG A 18 5.64 -9.60 -10.45
C ARG A 18 4.13 -9.80 -10.49
N LEU A 19 3.39 -8.93 -9.81
CA LEU A 19 1.93 -9.02 -9.78
C LEU A 19 1.33 -8.75 -11.15
N GLN A 20 1.88 -7.79 -11.89
CA GLN A 20 1.44 -7.50 -13.26
C GLN A 20 1.65 -8.70 -14.17
N VAL A 21 2.81 -9.36 -14.08
CA VAL A 21 3.10 -10.56 -14.87
C VAL A 21 2.13 -11.69 -14.51
N ALA A 22 1.72 -11.78 -13.26
CA ALA A 22 0.77 -12.79 -12.79
C ALA A 22 -0.69 -12.48 -13.17
N GLY A 23 -0.95 -11.36 -13.83
CA GLY A 23 -2.28 -11.00 -14.30
C GLY A 23 -3.07 -10.10 -13.35
N HIS A 24 -2.48 -9.64 -12.26
CA HIS A 24 -3.12 -8.69 -11.36
C HIS A 24 -2.95 -7.27 -11.87
N GLN A 25 -3.84 -6.39 -11.46
CA GLN A 25 -3.76 -4.97 -11.78
C GLN A 25 -3.26 -4.21 -10.57
N CYS A 26 -2.20 -3.42 -10.75
CA CYS A 26 -1.63 -2.63 -9.67
C CYS A 26 -1.82 -1.15 -9.92
N VAL A 27 -2.10 -0.41 -8.83
CA VAL A 27 -2.08 1.06 -8.81
C VAL A 27 -0.98 1.44 -7.83
N GLY A 28 -0.02 2.24 -8.28
CA GLY A 28 1.13 2.59 -7.45
C GLY A 28 1.27 4.08 -7.22
N TYR A 29 1.76 4.42 -6.03
CA TYR A 29 2.11 5.79 -5.65
C TYR A 29 3.45 5.82 -4.92
N ASP A 30 4.25 6.82 -5.21
CA ASP A 30 5.48 7.12 -4.49
C ASP A 30 5.68 8.64 -4.48
N ARG A 31 6.37 9.14 -3.48
CA ARG A 31 6.75 10.54 -3.40
C ARG A 31 7.63 10.96 -4.57
N ASN A 32 8.40 10.01 -5.12
CA ASN A 32 9.23 10.23 -6.29
C ASN A 32 8.42 9.94 -7.54
N ALA A 33 8.11 10.97 -8.31
CA ALA A 33 7.33 10.85 -9.52
C ALA A 33 7.96 9.91 -10.57
N GLU A 34 9.28 9.84 -10.60
CA GLU A 34 9.98 8.95 -11.54
C GLU A 34 9.70 7.49 -11.24
N ALA A 35 9.55 7.14 -9.95
CA ALA A 35 9.20 5.78 -9.55
C ALA A 35 7.80 5.39 -10.04
N VAL A 36 6.88 6.35 -10.04
CA VAL A 36 5.52 6.12 -10.56
C VAL A 36 5.56 5.92 -12.08
N ILE A 37 6.31 6.76 -12.78
CA ILE A 37 6.46 6.63 -14.23
C ILE A 37 7.03 5.25 -14.60
N ASP A 38 7.99 4.78 -13.82
CA ASP A 38 8.64 3.49 -14.06
C ASP A 38 7.64 2.32 -14.02
N ILE A 39 6.74 2.30 -13.05
CA ILE A 39 5.75 1.22 -12.99
C ILE A 39 4.66 1.36 -14.05
N VAL A 40 4.34 2.58 -14.46
CA VAL A 40 3.38 2.80 -15.54
C VAL A 40 3.93 2.25 -16.84
N GLU A 41 5.22 2.41 -17.09
CA GLU A 41 5.88 1.81 -18.25
C GLU A 41 5.86 0.29 -18.20
N ALA A 42 5.77 -0.29 -17.00
CA ALA A 42 5.66 -1.74 -16.82
C ALA A 42 4.23 -2.26 -16.90
N GLY A 43 3.25 -1.38 -17.17
CA GLY A 43 1.86 -1.75 -17.37
C GLY A 43 0.93 -1.49 -16.20
N ALA A 44 1.45 -0.98 -15.07
CA ALA A 44 0.63 -0.64 -13.93
C ALA A 44 -0.01 0.74 -14.10
N SER A 45 -0.97 1.06 -13.24
CA SER A 45 -1.54 2.40 -13.16
C SER A 45 -0.78 3.23 -12.14
N GLY A 46 -0.63 4.52 -12.41
CA GLY A 46 0.02 5.46 -11.49
C GLY A 46 -0.98 6.37 -10.82
N ALA A 47 -0.65 6.82 -9.62
CA ALA A 47 -1.43 7.81 -8.89
C ALA A 47 -0.51 8.94 -8.44
N ALA A 48 -1.06 10.15 -8.40
CA ALA A 48 -0.32 11.35 -7.97
C ALA A 48 -0.39 11.57 -6.45
N SER A 49 -1.25 10.82 -5.77
CA SER A 49 -1.42 10.90 -4.31
C SER A 49 -2.01 9.59 -3.80
N ILE A 50 -1.94 9.41 -2.49
CA ILE A 50 -2.57 8.24 -1.84
C ILE A 50 -4.08 8.29 -2.03
N GLU A 51 -4.67 9.48 -1.94
CA GLU A 51 -6.10 9.70 -2.18
C GLU A 51 -6.52 9.23 -3.58
N GLU A 52 -5.74 9.62 -4.58
CA GLU A 52 -6.01 9.22 -5.96
C GLU A 52 -5.85 7.71 -6.14
N LEU A 53 -4.85 7.11 -5.49
CA LEU A 53 -4.65 5.67 -5.53
C LEU A 53 -5.88 4.93 -5.02
N VAL A 54 -6.35 5.28 -3.84
CA VAL A 54 -7.54 4.65 -3.25
C VAL A 54 -8.77 4.90 -4.11
N GLY A 55 -8.90 6.11 -4.67
CA GLY A 55 -10.01 6.47 -5.53
C GLY A 55 -10.09 5.69 -6.84
N GLN A 56 -8.97 5.16 -7.33
CA GLN A 56 -8.94 4.33 -8.53
C GLN A 56 -9.33 2.88 -8.25
N MET A 57 -9.44 2.49 -6.99
CA MET A 57 -9.69 1.11 -6.61
C MET A 57 -11.15 0.85 -6.33
N VAL A 58 -11.58 -0.39 -6.55
CA VAL A 58 -12.94 -0.85 -6.28
C VAL A 58 -12.93 -1.66 -4.98
N ALA A 59 -13.87 -1.37 -4.07
CA ALA A 59 -13.99 -2.10 -2.80
C ALA A 59 -14.40 -3.58 -3.04
N PRO A 60 -13.94 -4.52 -2.23
CA PRO A 60 -12.99 -4.33 -1.14
C PRO A 60 -11.57 -4.07 -1.66
N ARG A 61 -10.94 -3.07 -1.08
CA ARG A 61 -9.62 -2.61 -1.51
C ARG A 61 -8.53 -3.26 -0.68
N ALA A 62 -7.39 -3.57 -1.31
CA ALA A 62 -6.20 -4.04 -0.62
C ALA A 62 -5.04 -3.11 -0.98
N VAL A 63 -4.50 -2.41 0.01
CA VAL A 63 -3.40 -1.46 -0.19
C VAL A 63 -2.19 -1.92 0.60
N TRP A 64 -1.09 -2.08 -0.11
CA TRP A 64 0.18 -2.51 0.45
C TRP A 64 1.07 -1.30 0.67
N VAL A 65 1.59 -1.16 1.90
CA VAL A 65 2.49 -0.05 2.27
C VAL A 65 3.91 -0.58 2.37
N MET A 66 4.78 -0.08 1.51
CA MET A 66 6.19 -0.51 1.39
C MET A 66 7.13 0.69 1.54
N VAL A 67 6.92 1.49 2.56
CA VAL A 67 7.75 2.66 2.84
C VAL A 67 8.73 2.37 3.98
N PRO A 68 9.81 3.19 4.14
CA PRO A 68 10.73 2.99 5.26
C PRO A 68 10.03 2.98 6.61
N ALA A 69 10.54 2.18 7.54
CA ALA A 69 9.94 1.97 8.86
C ALA A 69 9.61 3.28 9.60
N ALA A 70 10.45 4.30 9.45
CA ALA A 70 10.24 5.59 10.10
C ALA A 70 8.93 6.28 9.68
N PHE A 71 8.41 5.96 8.51
CA PHE A 71 7.21 6.58 7.95
C PHE A 71 6.02 5.62 7.87
N ALA A 72 6.25 4.34 8.10
CA ALA A 72 5.22 3.31 7.88
C ALA A 72 3.95 3.58 8.68
N GLY A 73 4.08 3.91 9.96
CA GLY A 73 2.91 4.14 10.82
C GLY A 73 2.03 5.28 10.32
N SER A 74 2.64 6.41 9.96
CA SER A 74 1.87 7.57 9.49
C SER A 74 1.23 7.31 8.14
N VAL A 75 1.91 6.58 7.26
CA VAL A 75 1.38 6.23 5.93
C VAL A 75 0.23 5.23 6.07
N VAL A 76 0.36 4.23 6.94
CA VAL A 76 -0.74 3.28 7.21
C VAL A 76 -1.98 4.02 7.71
N ARG A 77 -1.82 4.98 8.63
CA ARG A 77 -2.94 5.78 9.14
C ARG A 77 -3.59 6.61 8.03
N GLU A 78 -2.79 7.22 7.18
CA GLU A 78 -3.28 8.01 6.05
C GLU A 78 -4.09 7.15 5.08
N VAL A 79 -3.58 5.97 4.73
CA VAL A 79 -4.29 5.03 3.86
C VAL A 79 -5.59 4.58 4.52
N ALA A 80 -5.51 4.14 5.77
CA ALA A 80 -6.68 3.61 6.49
C ALA A 80 -7.80 4.64 6.62
N ALA A 81 -7.45 5.92 6.75
CA ALA A 81 -8.46 6.99 6.83
C ALA A 81 -9.28 7.13 5.55
N LEU A 82 -8.76 6.64 4.44
CA LEU A 82 -9.44 6.67 3.13
C LEU A 82 -10.16 5.37 2.80
N LEU A 83 -9.94 4.32 3.59
CA LEU A 83 -10.52 3.01 3.36
C LEU A 83 -11.85 2.84 4.11
N GLU A 84 -12.62 1.86 3.70
CA GLU A 84 -13.93 1.54 4.28
C GLU A 84 -13.87 0.19 5.02
N PRO A 85 -14.86 -0.09 5.89
CA PRO A 85 -14.95 -1.41 6.52
C PRO A 85 -14.90 -2.52 5.48
N GLY A 86 -14.07 -3.54 5.75
CA GLY A 86 -13.86 -4.65 4.82
C GLY A 86 -12.65 -4.48 3.93
N ASP A 87 -12.11 -3.26 3.81
CA ASP A 87 -10.86 -3.03 3.08
C ASP A 87 -9.67 -3.50 3.93
N ILE A 88 -8.53 -3.69 3.29
CA ILE A 88 -7.32 -4.21 3.94
C ILE A 88 -6.16 -3.25 3.69
N VAL A 89 -5.41 -2.93 4.73
CA VAL A 89 -4.12 -2.27 4.61
C VAL A 89 -3.04 -3.23 5.11
N ILE A 90 -2.00 -3.39 4.32
CA ILE A 90 -0.91 -4.32 4.59
C ILE A 90 0.38 -3.52 4.81
N ASP A 91 0.99 -3.69 5.98
CA ASP A 91 2.31 -3.13 6.23
C ASP A 91 3.35 -4.18 5.83
N GLY A 92 3.95 -3.99 4.66
CA GLY A 92 4.98 -4.87 4.15
C GLY A 92 6.39 -4.35 4.39
N GLY A 93 6.52 -3.21 5.06
CA GLY A 93 7.79 -2.63 5.41
C GLY A 93 8.40 -3.29 6.64
N ASN A 94 9.56 -2.80 7.04
CA ASN A 94 10.29 -3.33 8.19
C ASN A 94 9.99 -2.48 9.42
N SER A 95 8.73 -2.42 9.82
CA SER A 95 8.30 -1.56 10.92
C SER A 95 8.52 -2.22 12.29
N ASN A 96 8.45 -1.39 13.32
CA ASN A 96 8.62 -1.83 14.70
C ASN A 96 7.38 -2.63 15.15
N TRP A 97 7.61 -3.79 15.75
CA TRP A 97 6.53 -4.65 16.23
C TRP A 97 5.53 -3.93 17.15
N ARG A 98 6.03 -3.07 18.04
CA ARG A 98 5.17 -2.36 18.99
C ARG A 98 4.26 -1.37 18.28
N ASP A 99 4.76 -0.71 17.24
CA ASP A 99 3.96 0.20 16.43
C ASP A 99 2.86 -0.54 15.68
N ASP A 100 3.14 -1.75 15.22
CA ASP A 100 2.16 -2.57 14.52
C ASP A 100 1.02 -3.02 15.44
N VAL A 101 1.34 -3.35 16.70
CA VAL A 101 0.31 -3.69 17.70
C VAL A 101 -0.58 -2.49 17.98
N ASP A 102 0.01 -1.30 18.15
CA ASP A 102 -0.74 -0.07 18.38
C ASP A 102 -1.63 0.27 17.20
N LEU A 103 -1.12 0.12 15.98
CA LEU A 103 -1.90 0.34 14.76
C LEU A 103 -3.08 -0.62 14.66
N ALA A 104 -2.86 -1.90 14.96
CA ALA A 104 -3.93 -2.89 14.91
C ALA A 104 -5.06 -2.54 15.87
N GLU A 105 -4.73 -2.10 17.10
CA GLU A 105 -5.71 -1.68 18.08
C GLU A 105 -6.46 -0.41 17.64
N GLU A 106 -5.73 0.55 17.07
CA GLU A 106 -6.29 1.80 16.58
C GLU A 106 -7.27 1.58 15.44
N LEU A 107 -6.96 0.67 14.52
CA LEU A 107 -7.76 0.43 13.32
C LEU A 107 -8.91 -0.55 13.52
N ALA A 108 -8.85 -1.41 14.54
CA ALA A 108 -9.89 -2.40 14.77
C ALA A 108 -11.31 -1.84 14.79
N PRO A 109 -11.58 -0.70 15.46
CA PRO A 109 -12.96 -0.14 15.46
C PRO A 109 -13.43 0.37 14.12
N THR A 110 -12.53 0.64 13.17
CA THR A 110 -12.90 1.18 11.85
C THR A 110 -13.44 0.12 10.91
N GLY A 111 -13.21 -1.16 11.21
CA GLY A 111 -13.56 -2.26 10.31
C GLY A 111 -12.55 -2.48 9.19
N VAL A 112 -11.50 -1.66 9.10
CA VAL A 112 -10.39 -1.85 8.17
C VAL A 112 -9.45 -2.91 8.75
N HIS A 113 -9.14 -3.93 7.96
CA HIS A 113 -8.23 -4.99 8.39
C HIS A 113 -6.79 -4.53 8.24
N PHE A 114 -6.01 -4.72 9.29
CA PHE A 114 -4.59 -4.42 9.26
C PHE A 114 -3.79 -5.72 9.30
N VAL A 115 -2.89 -5.90 8.35
CA VAL A 115 -2.02 -7.08 8.26
C VAL A 115 -0.57 -6.62 8.24
N ASP A 116 0.24 -7.21 9.11
CA ASP A 116 1.67 -6.97 9.15
C ASP A 116 2.38 -8.16 8.52
N ILE A 117 3.14 -7.90 7.46
CA ILE A 117 3.93 -8.92 6.78
C ILE A 117 5.40 -8.53 6.93
N GLY A 118 6.11 -9.21 7.84
CA GLY A 118 7.53 -8.96 8.02
C GLY A 118 8.32 -9.28 6.76
N THR A 119 9.14 -8.32 6.34
CA THR A 119 9.97 -8.46 5.13
C THR A 119 11.45 -8.50 5.45
N SER A 120 11.79 -8.66 6.69
CA SER A 120 13.17 -8.71 7.15
C SER A 120 13.97 -9.89 6.59
#